data_1c88b9136540b4612338a0ab4722ea12
#
_entry.id   1c88b9136540b4612338a0ab4722ea12
#
_cell.length_a   1.000
_cell.length_b   1.000
_cell.length_c   1.000
_cell.angle_alpha   90.00
_cell.angle_beta   90.00
_cell.angle_gamma   90.00
#
_symmetry.space_group_name_H-M   'P 1'
#
loop_
_entity.id
_entity.type
_entity.pdbx_description
1 polymer ?
#
loop_
_entity_poly.entity_id
_entity_poly.type
_entity_poly.pdbx_seq_one_letter_code
_entity_poly.pdbx_strand_id
1 'polypeptide(L)'
;LVGIVESFEYLRWTRRYARCGTFEMKAIATSENISLLRTGNYLWKSDDEEIGIIEQLELEQADRETVTVSGRFATSLLARRIVWGTETLSGDLSVCAAQLMNNQLITPTDTSRQIAGIAFSSPAMGVQVNTQVSYKNLMDTITGLCEASDRGIKTLFSPGDGLLTVS
;
A
#
# COMPACT_ATOMS: atom_id res chain seq x y z
N LEU A 1 9.18 6.16 -14.03
CA LEU A 1 10.43 5.72 -13.41
C LEU A 1 11.34 6.94 -13.27
N VAL A 2 11.83 7.20 -12.06
CA VAL A 2 12.68 8.38 -11.77
C VAL A 2 14.16 7.99 -11.84
N GLY A 3 14.51 6.78 -11.43
CA GLY A 3 15.87 6.24 -11.49
C GLY A 3 15.93 4.81 -10.96
N ILE A 4 17.12 4.23 -11.01
CA ILE A 4 17.40 2.86 -10.56
C ILE A 4 18.50 2.93 -9.50
N VAL A 5 18.30 2.21 -8.39
CA VAL A 5 19.33 2.03 -7.37
C VAL A 5 19.99 0.67 -7.61
N GLU A 6 21.17 0.68 -8.22
CA GLU A 6 21.90 -0.55 -8.57
C GLU A 6 22.79 -1.07 -7.43
N SER A 7 23.26 -0.15 -6.56
CA SER A 7 24.21 -0.49 -5.50
C SER A 7 23.59 -0.29 -4.14
N PHE A 8 23.14 -1.37 -3.54
CA PHE A 8 22.64 -1.38 -2.17
C PHE A 8 23.33 -2.49 -1.37
N GLU A 9 23.46 -2.29 -0.05
CA GLU A 9 24.08 -3.27 0.85
C GLU A 9 23.12 -4.41 1.17
N TYR A 10 21.87 -4.07 1.43
CA TYR A 10 20.79 -5.05 1.60
C TYR A 10 19.42 -4.46 1.26
N LEU A 11 18.49 -5.34 0.92
CA LEU A 11 17.06 -5.06 0.78
C LEU A 11 16.28 -6.14 1.52
N ARG A 12 15.56 -5.73 2.56
CA ARG A 12 14.59 -6.58 3.23
C ARG A 12 13.21 -6.25 2.69
N TRP A 13 12.56 -7.22 2.06
CA TRP A 13 11.25 -7.07 1.43
C TRP A 13 10.30 -8.08 2.04
N THR A 14 9.41 -7.64 2.94
CA THR A 14 8.57 -8.51 3.75
C THR A 14 7.12 -8.41 3.29
N ARG A 15 6.66 -9.43 2.57
CA ARG A 15 5.26 -9.58 2.17
C ARG A 15 4.45 -10.19 3.31
N ARG A 16 3.18 -9.80 3.41
CA ARG A 16 2.23 -10.34 4.40
C ARG A 16 0.92 -10.68 3.70
N TYR A 17 0.27 -11.77 4.13
CA TYR A 17 -0.92 -12.29 3.47
C TYR A 17 -2.14 -11.38 3.62
N ALA A 18 -2.57 -11.12 4.86
CA ALA A 18 -3.77 -10.32 5.14
C ALA A 18 -3.47 -8.91 5.66
N ARG A 19 -2.20 -8.48 5.65
CA ARG A 19 -1.75 -7.20 6.19
C ARG A 19 -0.79 -6.51 5.25
N CYS A 20 -0.59 -5.23 5.47
CA CYS A 20 0.39 -4.46 4.73
C CYS A 20 1.81 -5.00 4.93
N GLY A 21 2.53 -5.24 3.85
CA GLY A 21 3.95 -5.57 3.86
C GLY A 21 4.83 -4.35 4.18
N THR A 22 6.11 -4.62 4.42
CA THR A 22 7.12 -3.62 4.77
C THR A 22 8.42 -3.86 4.02
N PHE A 23 9.20 -2.82 3.87
CA PHE A 23 10.56 -2.95 3.34
C PHE A 23 11.56 -2.10 4.12
N GLU A 24 12.82 -2.47 4.01
CA GLU A 24 13.97 -1.71 4.48
C GLU A 24 15.11 -1.92 3.49
N MET A 25 15.76 -0.85 3.08
CA MET A 25 16.90 -0.89 2.15
C MET A 25 18.01 0.01 2.68
N LYS A 26 19.24 -0.49 2.63
CA LYS A 26 20.46 0.27 2.93
C LYS A 26 21.32 0.37 1.69
N ALA A 27 21.68 1.58 1.32
CA ALA A 27 22.51 1.88 0.15
C ALA A 27 23.63 2.86 0.51
N ILE A 28 24.63 2.99 -0.35
CA ILE A 28 25.67 4.01 -0.22
C ILE A 28 25.02 5.39 -0.44
N ALA A 29 25.35 6.36 0.40
CA ALA A 29 24.80 7.72 0.36
C ALA A 29 25.46 8.57 -0.74
N THR A 30 25.32 8.15 -2.00
CA THR A 30 25.68 8.98 -3.13
C THR A 30 24.66 10.10 -3.33
N SER A 31 25.04 11.20 -3.96
CA SER A 31 24.10 12.30 -4.29
C SER A 31 22.91 11.80 -5.13
N GLU A 32 23.14 10.81 -6.00
CA GLU A 32 22.13 10.19 -6.82
C GLU A 32 21.15 9.37 -5.93
N ASN A 33 21.65 8.44 -5.11
CA ASN A 33 20.82 7.63 -4.23
C ASN A 33 19.99 8.50 -3.26
N ILE A 34 20.59 9.53 -2.68
CA ILE A 34 19.86 10.48 -1.81
C ILE A 34 18.77 11.21 -2.59
N SER A 35 19.00 11.55 -3.87
CA SER A 35 17.99 12.21 -4.67
C SER A 35 16.81 11.32 -5.04
N LEU A 36 17.05 10.01 -5.20
CA LEU A 36 16.04 9.00 -5.53
C LEU A 36 15.27 8.52 -4.30
N LEU A 37 15.99 8.31 -3.18
CA LEU A 37 15.47 7.71 -1.96
C LEU A 37 14.84 8.72 -1.01
N ARG A 38 13.90 9.53 -1.51
CA ARG A 38 13.21 10.55 -0.71
C ARG A 38 11.93 10.01 -0.10
N THR A 39 11.61 10.49 1.08
CA THR A 39 10.31 10.21 1.71
C THR A 39 9.16 10.60 0.77
N GLY A 40 8.20 9.71 0.64
CA GLY A 40 7.06 9.85 -0.28
C GLY A 40 7.30 9.26 -1.67
N ASN A 41 8.54 8.97 -2.05
CA ASN A 41 8.82 8.24 -3.29
C ASN A 41 8.43 6.76 -3.16
N TYR A 42 8.14 6.16 -4.31
CA TYR A 42 7.84 4.74 -4.40
C TYR A 42 9.11 3.95 -4.71
N LEU A 43 9.29 2.83 -4.02
CA LEU A 43 10.33 1.84 -4.29
C LEU A 43 9.69 0.59 -4.87
N TRP A 44 10.10 0.22 -6.07
CA TRP A 44 9.63 -0.98 -6.74
C TRP A 44 10.79 -1.94 -6.99
N LYS A 45 10.55 -3.22 -6.70
CA LYS A 45 11.46 -4.31 -6.95
C LYS A 45 11.02 -5.01 -8.24
N SER A 46 11.91 -5.11 -9.24
CA SER A 46 11.57 -5.52 -10.60
C SER A 46 11.00 -6.94 -10.74
N ASP A 47 11.23 -7.81 -9.74
CA ASP A 47 10.72 -9.18 -9.66
C ASP A 47 9.54 -9.31 -8.68
N ASP A 48 8.93 -8.21 -8.26
CA ASP A 48 7.76 -8.19 -7.40
C ASP A 48 6.64 -7.34 -8.00
N GLU A 49 5.40 -7.71 -7.73
CA GLU A 49 4.20 -7.01 -8.18
C GLU A 49 3.80 -5.88 -7.24
N GLU A 50 4.28 -5.91 -5.98
CA GLU A 50 3.97 -4.88 -4.98
C GLU A 50 5.01 -3.76 -5.02
N ILE A 51 4.63 -2.60 -4.53
CA ILE A 51 5.47 -1.41 -4.46
C ILE A 51 5.47 -0.84 -3.05
N GLY A 52 6.64 -0.40 -2.57
CA GLY A 52 6.80 0.25 -1.28
C GLY A 52 6.70 1.77 -1.36
N ILE A 53 6.29 2.41 -0.30
CA ILE A 53 6.32 3.87 -0.11
C ILE A 53 7.40 4.18 0.92
N ILE A 54 8.36 5.01 0.56
CA ILE A 54 9.42 5.43 1.48
C ILE A 54 8.80 6.37 2.52
N GLU A 55 8.79 5.94 3.78
CA GLU A 55 8.22 6.68 4.90
C GLU A 55 9.29 7.27 5.82
N GLN A 56 10.44 6.61 5.91
CA GLN A 56 11.56 7.04 6.74
C GLN A 56 12.86 7.02 5.94
N LEU A 57 13.74 7.95 6.26
CA LEU A 57 15.08 8.04 5.71
C LEU A 57 16.05 8.37 6.86
N GLU A 58 17.10 7.58 6.99
CA GLU A 58 18.17 7.77 7.95
C GLU A 58 19.50 7.85 7.21
N LEU A 59 20.32 8.85 7.56
CA LEU A 59 21.69 9.00 7.06
C LEU A 59 22.65 8.63 8.18
N GLU A 60 23.51 7.67 7.94
CA GLU A 60 24.59 7.30 8.86
C GLU A 60 25.93 7.75 8.29
N GLN A 61 26.70 8.45 9.15
CA GLN A 61 28.05 8.89 8.85
C GLN A 61 29.02 8.06 9.70
N ALA A 62 29.55 6.99 9.10
CA ALA A 62 30.56 6.12 9.71
C ALA A 62 31.78 6.09 8.77
N ASP A 63 32.47 4.96 8.65
CA ASP A 63 33.58 4.78 7.69
C ASP A 63 33.13 4.97 6.23
N ARG A 64 31.87 4.71 5.95
CA ARG A 64 31.17 5.05 4.70
C ARG A 64 29.85 5.72 5.02
N GLU A 65 29.51 6.75 4.26
CA GLU A 65 28.20 7.37 4.36
C GLU A 65 27.16 6.44 3.73
N THR A 66 26.15 6.07 4.51
CA THR A 66 25.06 5.20 4.06
C THR A 66 23.71 5.86 4.29
N VAL A 67 22.76 5.52 3.41
CA VAL A 67 21.35 5.90 3.53
C VAL A 67 20.52 4.66 3.75
N THR A 68 19.75 4.64 4.82
CA THR A 68 18.76 3.61 5.09
C THR A 68 17.37 4.17 4.89
N VAL A 69 16.58 3.52 4.07
CA VAL A 69 15.18 3.87 3.85
C VAL A 69 14.29 2.71 4.22
N SER A 70 13.16 3.03 4.84
CA SER A 70 12.17 2.05 5.21
C SER A 70 10.74 2.58 4.96
N GLY A 71 9.81 1.65 4.87
CA GLY A 71 8.43 2.00 4.67
C GLY A 71 7.51 0.79 4.53
N ARG A 72 6.27 1.09 4.21
CA ARG A 72 5.23 0.10 3.99
C ARG A 72 4.89 -0.02 2.52
N PHE A 73 4.28 -1.13 2.15
CA PHE A 73 3.76 -1.29 0.79
C PHE A 73 2.57 -0.36 0.53
N ALA A 74 2.25 -0.15 -0.74
CA ALA A 74 1.22 0.78 -1.17
C ALA A 74 -0.17 0.49 -0.58
N THR A 75 -0.42 -0.74 -0.12
CA THR A 75 -1.61 -1.09 0.66
C THR A 75 -1.79 -0.18 1.89
N SER A 76 -0.71 0.40 2.43
CA SER A 76 -0.76 1.38 3.51
C SER A 76 -1.53 2.66 3.18
N LEU A 77 -1.78 2.95 1.90
CA LEU A 77 -2.61 4.08 1.48
C LEU A 77 -4.04 3.99 2.03
N LEU A 78 -4.55 2.76 2.26
CA LEU A 78 -5.84 2.53 2.88
C LEU A 78 -5.90 3.08 4.32
N ALA A 79 -4.77 3.04 5.04
CA ALA A 79 -4.69 3.57 6.40
C ALA A 79 -4.83 5.11 6.47
N ARG A 80 -4.70 5.80 5.34
CA ARG A 80 -4.90 7.27 5.26
C ARG A 80 -6.36 7.67 5.25
N ARG A 81 -7.29 6.72 5.26
CA ARG A 81 -8.74 6.96 5.22
C ARG A 81 -9.45 6.23 6.35
N ILE A 82 -10.54 6.83 6.78
CA ILE A 82 -11.52 6.19 7.67
C ILE A 82 -12.81 5.95 6.87
N VAL A 83 -13.58 4.97 7.27
CA VAL A 83 -14.95 4.80 6.81
C VAL A 83 -15.77 5.98 7.35
N TRP A 84 -16.05 6.94 6.48
CA TRP A 84 -16.78 8.15 6.87
C TRP A 84 -18.28 7.88 6.89
N GLY A 85 -18.89 8.04 8.05
CA GLY A 85 -20.29 7.68 8.26
C GLY A 85 -20.45 6.20 8.57
N THR A 86 -21.60 5.66 8.20
CA THR A 86 -21.98 4.27 8.42
C THR A 86 -22.19 3.56 7.08
N GLU A 87 -21.45 2.47 6.89
CA GLU A 87 -21.55 1.59 5.72
C GLU A 87 -22.19 0.25 6.15
N THR A 88 -23.27 -0.14 5.50
CA THR A 88 -23.85 -1.47 5.61
C THR A 88 -23.29 -2.34 4.50
N LEU A 89 -22.57 -3.38 4.88
CA LEU A 89 -21.93 -4.32 3.97
C LEU A 89 -22.76 -5.61 3.94
N SER A 90 -23.26 -5.97 2.76
CA SER A 90 -24.06 -7.19 2.59
C SER A 90 -23.78 -7.78 1.19
N GLY A 91 -23.31 -9.02 1.16
CA GLY A 91 -22.99 -9.74 -0.08
C GLY A 91 -21.61 -10.35 -0.09
N ASP A 92 -21.09 -10.65 -1.28
CA ASP A 92 -19.72 -11.19 -1.42
C ASP A 92 -18.67 -10.22 -0.91
N LEU A 93 -17.61 -10.76 -0.29
CA LEU A 93 -16.51 -9.97 0.28
C LEU A 93 -15.90 -9.02 -0.75
N SER A 94 -15.73 -9.44 -2.00
CA SER A 94 -15.19 -8.58 -3.07
C SER A 94 -16.09 -7.38 -3.35
N VAL A 95 -17.41 -7.56 -3.32
CA VAL A 95 -18.38 -6.48 -3.50
C VAL A 95 -18.35 -5.52 -2.32
N CYS A 96 -18.29 -6.05 -1.10
CA CYS A 96 -18.18 -5.24 0.12
C CYS A 96 -16.87 -4.43 0.16
N ALA A 97 -15.75 -5.05 -0.23
CA ALA A 97 -14.46 -4.36 -0.34
C ALA A 97 -14.50 -3.27 -1.42
N ALA A 98 -15.07 -3.57 -2.59
CA ALA A 98 -15.26 -2.59 -3.67
C ALA A 98 -16.11 -1.40 -3.21
N GLN A 99 -17.19 -1.63 -2.49
CA GLN A 99 -18.04 -0.58 -1.91
C GLN A 99 -17.22 0.33 -0.99
N LEU A 100 -16.49 -0.24 -0.03
CA LEU A 100 -15.64 0.53 0.88
C LEU A 100 -14.56 1.32 0.14
N MET A 101 -13.86 0.69 -0.80
CA MET A 101 -12.82 1.33 -1.59
C MET A 101 -13.36 2.50 -2.42
N ASN A 102 -14.48 2.29 -3.11
CA ASN A 102 -15.10 3.34 -3.92
C ASN A 102 -15.57 4.50 -3.04
N ASN A 103 -16.34 4.23 -1.99
CA ASN A 103 -16.97 5.27 -1.18
C ASN A 103 -15.94 6.06 -0.35
N GLN A 104 -14.80 5.47 0.02
CA GLN A 104 -13.88 6.11 0.95
C GLN A 104 -12.58 6.60 0.32
N LEU A 105 -12.20 6.08 -0.86
CA LEU A 105 -10.86 6.29 -1.41
C LEU A 105 -10.85 6.62 -2.91
N ILE A 106 -11.60 5.87 -3.75
CA ILE A 106 -11.52 5.95 -5.22
C ILE A 106 -12.44 7.05 -5.74
N THR A 107 -13.73 7.01 -5.37
CA THR A 107 -14.76 7.97 -5.79
C THR A 107 -15.59 8.45 -4.60
N PRO A 108 -14.95 8.99 -3.55
CA PRO A 108 -15.69 9.48 -2.38
C PRO A 108 -16.57 10.68 -2.74
N THR A 109 -17.68 10.85 -2.04
CA THR A 109 -18.57 12.01 -2.21
C THR A 109 -17.82 13.33 -1.99
N ASP A 110 -16.94 13.37 -1.00
CA ASP A 110 -15.99 14.47 -0.83
C ASP A 110 -14.71 14.17 -1.62
N THR A 111 -14.56 14.82 -2.75
CA THR A 111 -13.43 14.61 -3.67
C THR A 111 -12.07 14.95 -3.07
N SER A 112 -11.99 15.75 -2.01
CA SER A 112 -10.74 16.03 -1.28
C SER A 112 -10.18 14.76 -0.61
N ARG A 113 -11.02 13.76 -0.41
CA ARG A 113 -10.65 12.46 0.18
C ARG A 113 -10.17 11.45 -0.86
N GLN A 114 -10.29 11.75 -2.15
CA GLN A 114 -9.83 10.86 -3.22
C GLN A 114 -8.31 10.67 -3.16
N ILE A 115 -7.86 9.45 -3.44
CA ILE A 115 -6.45 9.15 -3.74
C ILE A 115 -6.38 8.77 -5.21
N ALA A 116 -5.77 9.64 -6.01
CA ALA A 116 -5.61 9.41 -7.43
C ALA A 116 -4.66 8.24 -7.72
N GLY A 117 -4.85 7.57 -8.86
CA GLY A 117 -3.98 6.49 -9.30
C GLY A 117 -4.17 5.17 -8.55
N ILE A 118 -5.28 4.99 -7.83
CA ILE A 118 -5.62 3.74 -7.16
C ILE A 118 -6.95 3.18 -7.69
N ALA A 119 -7.00 1.87 -7.88
CA ALA A 119 -8.18 1.13 -8.28
C ALA A 119 -8.40 -0.09 -7.38
N PHE A 120 -9.55 -0.70 -7.48
CA PHE A 120 -9.85 -1.98 -6.84
C PHE A 120 -10.30 -2.98 -7.91
N SER A 121 -9.75 -4.18 -7.86
CA SER A 121 -10.16 -5.28 -8.72
C SER A 121 -9.96 -6.61 -7.99
N SER A 122 -11.03 -7.32 -7.79
CA SER A 122 -11.00 -8.67 -7.20
C SER A 122 -12.11 -9.52 -7.82
N PRO A 123 -11.85 -10.79 -8.12
CA PRO A 123 -12.90 -11.73 -8.49
C PRO A 123 -13.83 -11.98 -7.30
N ALA A 124 -15.01 -12.54 -7.58
CA ALA A 124 -15.92 -13.01 -6.53
C ALA A 124 -15.21 -14.05 -5.66
N MET A 125 -15.26 -13.85 -4.34
CA MET A 125 -14.54 -14.68 -3.37
C MET A 125 -15.40 -15.81 -2.80
N GLY A 126 -16.71 -15.80 -3.03
CA GLY A 126 -17.65 -16.79 -2.50
C GLY A 126 -17.87 -16.70 -0.98
N VAL A 127 -17.41 -15.61 -0.37
CA VAL A 127 -17.53 -15.36 1.08
C VAL A 127 -18.60 -14.30 1.30
N GLN A 128 -19.65 -14.65 2.07
CA GLN A 128 -20.73 -13.72 2.38
C GLN A 128 -20.40 -12.90 3.62
N VAL A 129 -20.50 -11.58 3.47
CA VAL A 129 -20.33 -10.60 4.55
C VAL A 129 -21.69 -9.98 4.85
N ASN A 130 -22.03 -9.84 6.12
CA ASN A 130 -23.18 -9.08 6.59
C ASN A 130 -22.80 -8.35 7.89
N THR A 131 -22.40 -7.10 7.75
CA THR A 131 -21.92 -6.30 8.89
C THR A 131 -22.14 -4.81 8.62
N GLN A 132 -22.00 -4.02 9.69
CA GLN A 132 -22.03 -2.57 9.62
C GLN A 132 -20.74 -1.99 10.19
N VAL A 133 -20.19 -0.99 9.50
CA VAL A 133 -18.94 -0.33 9.89
C VAL A 133 -19.15 1.17 9.93
N SER A 134 -18.64 1.82 10.98
CA SER A 134 -18.72 3.26 11.15
C SER A 134 -17.42 3.81 11.72
N TYR A 135 -16.90 4.88 11.11
CA TYR A 135 -15.74 5.66 11.60
C TYR A 135 -14.50 4.86 12.00
N LYS A 136 -14.32 3.66 11.42
CA LYS A 136 -13.12 2.84 11.59
C LYS A 136 -12.10 3.17 10.51
N ASN A 137 -10.81 2.94 10.81
CA ASN A 137 -9.76 3.01 9.79
C ASN A 137 -10.07 2.04 8.65
N LEU A 138 -9.93 2.50 7.40
CA LEU A 138 -10.27 1.71 6.21
C LEU A 138 -9.37 0.46 6.10
N MET A 139 -8.06 0.62 6.35
CA MET A 139 -7.12 -0.50 6.34
C MET A 139 -7.50 -1.56 7.37
N ASP A 140 -7.77 -1.16 8.62
CA ASP A 140 -8.14 -2.09 9.70
C ASP A 140 -9.47 -2.80 9.40
N THR A 141 -10.41 -2.09 8.77
CA THR A 141 -11.69 -2.65 8.37
C THR A 141 -11.50 -3.74 7.31
N ILE A 142 -10.79 -3.45 6.24
CA ILE A 142 -10.56 -4.41 5.15
C ILE A 142 -9.71 -5.57 5.63
N THR A 143 -8.62 -5.30 6.39
CA THR A 143 -7.79 -6.35 7.01
C THR A 143 -8.62 -7.28 7.88
N GLY A 144 -9.48 -6.73 8.73
CA GLY A 144 -10.35 -7.53 9.59
C GLY A 144 -11.32 -8.42 8.81
N LEU A 145 -11.87 -7.92 7.71
CA LEU A 145 -12.72 -8.72 6.81
C LEU A 145 -11.92 -9.84 6.13
N CYS A 146 -10.72 -9.54 5.65
CA CYS A 146 -9.82 -10.51 5.03
C CYS A 146 -9.39 -11.60 6.02
N GLU A 147 -8.95 -11.22 7.21
CA GLU A 147 -8.53 -12.16 8.27
C GLU A 147 -9.70 -13.08 8.70
N ALA A 148 -10.91 -12.53 8.89
CA ALA A 148 -12.09 -13.30 9.26
C ALA A 148 -12.53 -14.30 8.17
N SER A 149 -12.11 -14.07 6.93
CA SER A 149 -12.49 -14.85 5.75
C SER A 149 -11.37 -15.72 5.21
N ASP A 150 -10.20 -15.72 5.86
CA ASP A 150 -8.97 -16.35 5.38
C ASP A 150 -8.62 -15.93 3.93
N ARG A 151 -8.66 -14.63 3.70
CA ARG A 151 -8.29 -14.00 2.43
C ARG A 151 -7.12 -13.04 2.61
N GLY A 152 -6.31 -12.91 1.55
CA GLY A 152 -5.20 -11.97 1.49
C GLY A 152 -5.63 -10.62 0.94
N ILE A 153 -4.77 -9.63 1.13
CA ILE A 153 -4.87 -8.31 0.49
C ILE A 153 -3.48 -7.89 0.01
N LYS A 154 -3.40 -7.39 -1.20
CA LYS A 154 -2.18 -6.81 -1.77
C LYS A 154 -2.51 -5.62 -2.65
N THR A 155 -1.52 -4.81 -2.98
CA THR A 155 -1.65 -3.72 -3.94
C THR A 155 -0.64 -3.94 -5.05
N LEU A 156 -1.15 -4.23 -6.23
CA LEU A 156 -0.37 -4.48 -7.43
C LEU A 156 -0.01 -3.16 -8.10
N PHE A 157 1.21 -3.07 -8.60
CA PHE A 157 1.69 -1.93 -9.36
C PHE A 157 1.81 -2.28 -10.85
N SER A 158 1.20 -1.46 -11.71
CA SER A 158 1.36 -1.53 -13.15
C SER A 158 2.36 -0.48 -13.63
N PRO A 159 3.59 -0.85 -14.01
CA PRO A 159 4.60 0.13 -14.43
C PRO A 159 4.23 0.89 -15.70
N GLY A 160 3.40 0.31 -16.57
CA GLY A 160 2.97 0.93 -17.83
C GLY A 160 2.03 2.11 -17.61
N ASP A 161 1.09 1.95 -16.67
CA ASP A 161 0.03 2.94 -16.44
C ASP A 161 0.28 3.77 -15.16
N GLY A 162 1.24 3.35 -14.34
CA GLY A 162 1.47 3.93 -13.02
C GLY A 162 0.31 3.70 -12.05
N LEU A 163 -0.55 2.73 -12.34
CA LEU A 163 -1.75 2.43 -11.56
C LEU A 163 -1.46 1.46 -10.42
N LEU A 164 -2.04 1.75 -9.26
CA LEU A 164 -2.06 0.88 -8.10
C LEU A 164 -3.42 0.16 -8.05
N THR A 165 -3.43 -1.17 -8.11
CA THR A 165 -4.65 -1.96 -8.02
C THR A 165 -4.66 -2.76 -6.73
N VAL A 166 -5.61 -2.47 -5.83
CA VAL A 166 -5.86 -3.27 -4.63
C VAL A 166 -6.67 -4.51 -5.03
N SER A 167 -6.21 -5.66 -4.56
CA SER A 167 -6.79 -6.96 -4.89
C SER A 167 -6.85 -7.87 -3.66
#